data_779a01b1627d1b837d088e491e30490b
#
_entry.id   779a01b1627d1b837d088e491e30490b
#
_cell.length_a   1.000
_cell.length_b   1.000
_cell.length_c   1.000
_cell.angle_alpha   90.00
_cell.angle_beta   90.00
_cell.angle_gamma   90.00
#
_symmetry.space_group_name_H-M   'P 1'
#
loop_
_entity.id
_entity.type
_entity.pdbx_description
1 polymer ?
#
loop_
_entity_poly.entity_id
_entity_poly.type
_entity_poly.pdbx_seq_one_letter_code
_entity_poly.pdbx_strand_id
1 'polypeptide(L)'
;MVVLEGDSERDLYAVQLYKLGLAPKIIISGCGGEQKAKVVVNAGVRERDILVDGKSESTYQNAVYSKDIVTAQNFKSAIIITSPYHMRRTKLVFGRIFRNTGVKLLYCSTKDSGFNVDGQCKSDIDRQIVRSEYIKLIYYWFRYW
;
A
#
# COMPACT_ATOMS: atom_id res chain seq x y z
N MET A 1 5.65 -7.27 3.89
CA MET A 1 5.26 -6.12 3.01
C MET A 1 3.83 -5.71 3.32
N VAL A 2 3.45 -4.48 3.00
CA VAL A 2 2.10 -3.93 3.18
C VAL A 2 1.54 -3.59 1.80
N VAL A 3 0.40 -4.18 1.45
CA VAL A 3 -0.31 -3.95 0.19
C VAL A 3 -1.52 -3.10 0.49
N LEU A 4 -1.55 -1.88 -0.08
CA LEU A 4 -2.67 -0.97 0.12
C LEU A 4 -3.83 -1.35 -0.78
N GLU A 5 -5.05 -1.20 -0.27
CA GLU A 5 -6.27 -1.43 -1.05
C GLU A 5 -6.27 -0.68 -2.39
N GLY A 6 -6.78 -1.35 -3.44
CA GLY A 6 -6.84 -0.84 -4.81
C GLY A 6 -7.12 -1.96 -5.79
N ASP A 7 -6.56 -1.83 -6.99
CA ASP A 7 -6.67 -2.83 -8.05
C ASP A 7 -5.92 -4.14 -7.74
N SER A 8 -6.31 -5.21 -8.43
CA SER A 8 -5.71 -6.55 -8.28
C SER A 8 -4.23 -6.61 -8.67
N GLU A 9 -3.74 -5.65 -9.43
CA GLU A 9 -2.32 -5.59 -9.83
C GLU A 9 -1.39 -5.47 -8.63
N ARG A 10 -1.81 -4.74 -7.58
CA ARG A 10 -1.03 -4.62 -6.34
C ARG A 10 -0.89 -5.95 -5.63
N ASP A 11 -1.98 -6.73 -5.60
CA ASP A 11 -2.01 -8.04 -4.94
C ASP A 11 -1.10 -9.02 -5.69
N LEU A 12 -1.17 -9.07 -7.03
CA LEU A 12 -0.33 -9.92 -7.87
C LEU A 12 1.15 -9.51 -7.80
N TYR A 13 1.43 -8.21 -7.77
CA TYR A 13 2.79 -7.71 -7.60
C TYR A 13 3.38 -8.09 -6.24
N ALA A 14 2.59 -8.01 -5.18
CA ALA A 14 3.00 -8.48 -3.85
C ALA A 14 3.31 -9.99 -3.85
N VAL A 15 2.49 -10.80 -4.54
CA VAL A 15 2.74 -12.25 -4.70
C VAL A 15 4.08 -12.50 -5.39
N GLN A 16 4.40 -11.74 -6.45
CA GLN A 16 5.69 -11.86 -7.13
C GLN A 16 6.86 -11.56 -6.18
N LEU A 17 6.78 -10.45 -5.43
CA LEU A 17 7.83 -10.09 -4.46
C LEU A 17 7.96 -11.10 -3.31
N TYR A 18 6.84 -11.69 -2.87
CA TYR A 18 6.85 -12.75 -1.88
C TYR A 18 7.55 -14.01 -2.41
N LYS A 19 7.23 -14.44 -3.63
CA LYS A 19 7.88 -15.59 -4.29
C LYS A 19 9.38 -15.38 -4.52
N LEU A 20 9.82 -14.15 -4.71
CA LEU A 20 11.22 -13.77 -4.77
C LEU A 20 11.92 -13.72 -3.38
N GLY A 21 11.18 -13.99 -2.30
CA GLY A 21 11.74 -14.01 -0.95
C GLY A 21 12.03 -12.62 -0.35
N LEU A 22 11.54 -11.54 -0.97
CA LEU A 22 11.81 -10.17 -0.52
C LEU A 22 11.10 -9.77 0.76
N ALA A 23 10.04 -10.48 1.13
CA ALA A 23 9.40 -10.32 2.43
C ALA A 23 8.70 -11.62 2.86
N PRO A 24 8.83 -12.05 4.13
CA PRO A 24 8.27 -13.31 4.62
C PRO A 24 6.76 -13.24 4.91
N LYS A 25 6.20 -12.03 5.00
CA LYS A 25 4.78 -11.79 5.32
C LYS A 25 4.18 -10.73 4.42
N ILE A 26 2.89 -10.89 4.13
CA ILE A 26 2.06 -9.90 3.42
C ILE A 26 1.00 -9.38 4.39
N ILE A 27 0.92 -8.07 4.55
CA ILE A 27 -0.16 -7.37 5.25
C ILE A 27 -1.06 -6.78 4.15
N ILE A 28 -2.31 -7.20 4.10
CA ILE A 28 -3.32 -6.66 3.19
C ILE A 28 -4.12 -5.62 3.97
N SER A 29 -4.06 -4.37 3.54
CA SER A 29 -4.66 -3.24 4.25
C SER A 29 -5.78 -2.62 3.43
N GLY A 30 -6.97 -2.54 4.04
CA GLY A 30 -8.19 -1.99 3.45
C GLY A 30 -9.43 -2.85 3.71
N CYS A 31 -10.62 -2.28 3.54
CA CYS A 31 -11.90 -2.92 3.86
C CYS A 31 -12.20 -4.20 3.04
N GLY A 32 -11.60 -4.38 1.87
CA GLY A 32 -11.68 -5.59 1.04
C GLY A 32 -10.64 -6.67 1.36
N GLY A 33 -9.95 -6.57 2.50
CA GLY A 33 -8.77 -7.38 2.81
C GLY A 33 -8.99 -8.89 2.82
N GLU A 34 -10.14 -9.38 3.31
CA GLU A 34 -10.42 -10.82 3.36
C GLU A 34 -10.58 -11.45 1.97
N GLN A 35 -11.29 -10.77 1.06
CA GLN A 35 -11.44 -11.24 -0.32
C GLN A 35 -10.11 -11.26 -1.05
N LYS A 36 -9.30 -10.22 -0.84
CA LYS A 36 -7.94 -10.13 -1.40
C LYS A 36 -7.00 -11.18 -0.83
N ALA A 37 -7.13 -11.50 0.46
CA ALA A 37 -6.37 -12.59 1.08
C ALA A 37 -6.60 -13.91 0.35
N LYS A 38 -7.85 -14.24 0.00
CA LYS A 38 -8.18 -15.44 -0.78
C LYS A 38 -7.51 -15.43 -2.16
N VAL A 39 -7.50 -14.28 -2.85
CA VAL A 39 -6.82 -14.14 -4.14
C VAL A 39 -5.32 -14.40 -4.00
N VAL A 40 -4.70 -13.84 -2.97
CA VAL A 40 -3.26 -13.98 -2.69
C VAL A 40 -2.91 -15.42 -2.29
N VAL A 41 -3.76 -16.12 -1.51
CA VAL A 41 -3.61 -17.55 -1.20
C VAL A 41 -3.70 -18.40 -2.46
N ASN A 42 -4.71 -18.17 -3.30
CA ASN A 42 -4.89 -18.90 -4.55
C ASN A 42 -3.71 -18.69 -5.52
N ALA A 43 -3.04 -17.55 -5.42
CA ALA A 43 -1.83 -17.24 -6.17
C ALA A 43 -0.55 -17.87 -5.58
N GLY A 44 -0.65 -18.66 -4.49
CA GLY A 44 0.43 -19.46 -3.94
C GLY A 44 1.17 -18.87 -2.74
N VAL A 45 0.59 -17.89 -2.05
CA VAL A 45 1.09 -17.42 -0.76
C VAL A 45 0.48 -18.26 0.36
N ARG A 46 1.31 -18.67 1.33
CA ARG A 46 0.81 -19.46 2.46
C ARG A 46 -0.09 -18.61 3.34
N GLU A 47 -1.26 -19.11 3.70
CA GLU A 47 -2.25 -18.41 4.53
C GLU A 47 -1.64 -17.87 5.83
N ARG A 48 -0.80 -18.65 6.51
CA ARG A 48 -0.08 -18.25 7.73
C ARG A 48 0.88 -17.05 7.55
N ASP A 49 1.19 -16.67 6.31
CA ASP A 49 2.07 -15.56 5.97
C ASP A 49 1.28 -14.30 5.57
N ILE A 50 -0.05 -14.37 5.62
CA ILE A 50 -0.95 -13.27 5.33
C ILE A 50 -1.52 -12.72 6.63
N LEU A 51 -1.46 -11.40 6.78
CA LEU A 51 -2.09 -10.65 7.86
C LEU A 51 -3.07 -9.67 7.21
N VAL A 52 -4.27 -9.55 7.76
CA VAL A 52 -5.32 -8.71 7.17
C VAL A 52 -5.67 -7.58 8.12
N ASP A 53 -5.65 -6.36 7.59
CA ASP A 53 -6.36 -5.22 8.16
C ASP A 53 -7.62 -5.00 7.31
N GLY A 54 -8.76 -5.49 7.80
CA GLY A 54 -10.06 -5.38 7.12
C GLY A 54 -10.86 -4.13 7.50
N LYS A 55 -10.29 -3.18 8.26
CA LYS A 55 -11.03 -2.06 8.85
C LYS A 55 -10.72 -0.70 8.26
N SER A 56 -9.64 -0.60 7.51
CA SER A 56 -9.19 0.68 6.96
C SER A 56 -10.06 1.16 5.82
N GLU A 57 -10.55 2.39 5.93
CA GLU A 57 -11.36 3.10 4.92
C GLU A 57 -10.62 4.31 4.33
N SER A 58 -9.40 4.57 4.79
CA SER A 58 -8.60 5.71 4.36
C SER A 58 -7.11 5.41 4.39
N THR A 59 -6.31 6.18 3.64
CA THR A 59 -4.85 6.04 3.64
C THR A 59 -4.25 6.27 5.04
N TYR A 60 -4.85 7.13 5.84
CA TYR A 60 -4.45 7.35 7.22
C TYR A 60 -4.66 6.10 8.07
N GLN A 61 -5.85 5.51 8.02
CA GLN A 61 -6.16 4.27 8.74
C GLN A 61 -5.30 3.12 8.24
N ASN A 62 -5.08 2.99 6.92
CA ASN A 62 -4.14 2.02 6.37
C ASN A 62 -2.76 2.13 7.03
N ALA A 63 -2.24 3.36 7.19
CA ALA A 63 -0.95 3.55 7.81
C ALA A 63 -0.95 3.24 9.31
N VAL A 64 -2.00 3.64 10.05
CA VAL A 64 -2.13 3.38 11.49
C VAL A 64 -2.21 1.88 11.77
N TYR A 65 -3.14 1.17 11.16
CA TYR A 65 -3.32 -0.26 11.42
C TYR A 65 -2.15 -1.10 10.88
N SER A 66 -1.59 -0.73 9.73
CA SER A 66 -0.35 -1.38 9.26
C SER A 66 0.80 -1.18 10.23
N LYS A 67 0.94 0.02 10.82
CA LYS A 67 1.97 0.29 11.84
C LYS A 67 1.76 -0.64 13.04
N ASP A 68 0.53 -0.74 13.53
CA ASP A 68 0.23 -1.57 14.71
C ASP A 68 0.56 -3.06 14.44
N ILE A 69 0.23 -3.58 13.26
CA ILE A 69 0.59 -4.95 12.86
C ILE A 69 2.12 -5.09 12.75
N VAL A 70 2.79 -4.17 12.06
CA VAL A 70 4.25 -4.21 11.84
C VAL A 70 5.02 -4.17 13.16
N THR A 71 4.58 -3.33 14.10
CA THR A 71 5.21 -3.20 15.43
C THR A 71 4.92 -4.39 16.33
N ALA A 72 3.68 -4.90 16.34
CA ALA A 72 3.30 -6.10 17.10
C ALA A 72 4.07 -7.35 16.64
N GLN A 73 4.39 -7.45 15.35
CA GLN A 73 5.20 -8.52 14.78
C GLN A 73 6.73 -8.28 14.90
N ASN A 74 7.15 -7.19 15.54
CA ASN A 74 8.57 -6.79 15.68
C ASN A 74 9.33 -6.67 14.34
N PHE A 75 8.65 -6.38 13.23
CA PHE A 75 9.31 -6.17 11.93
C PHE A 75 10.14 -4.88 11.95
N LYS A 76 11.36 -4.95 11.42
CA LYS A 76 12.31 -3.81 11.37
C LYS A 76 12.20 -3.02 10.07
N SER A 77 11.54 -3.58 9.07
CA SER A 77 11.29 -2.91 7.79
C SER A 77 9.96 -3.35 7.18
N ALA A 78 9.39 -2.49 6.33
CA ALA A 78 8.20 -2.79 5.56
C ALA A 78 8.32 -2.25 4.14
N ILE A 79 7.96 -3.07 3.14
CA ILE A 79 7.79 -2.64 1.76
C ILE A 79 6.33 -2.23 1.59
N ILE A 80 6.09 -0.98 1.23
CA ILE A 80 4.76 -0.42 1.01
C ILE A 80 4.45 -0.46 -0.48
N ILE A 81 3.41 -1.20 -0.85
CA ILE A 81 3.01 -1.41 -2.26
C ILE A 81 1.74 -0.63 -2.54
N THR A 82 1.78 0.20 -3.58
CA THR A 82 0.65 1.01 -4.03
C THR A 82 0.80 1.36 -5.53
N SER A 83 -0.21 1.97 -6.13
CA SER A 83 -0.13 2.44 -7.52
C SER A 83 0.66 3.75 -7.64
N PRO A 84 1.24 4.06 -8.81
CA PRO A 84 2.08 5.25 -9.02
C PRO A 84 1.38 6.56 -8.60
N TYR A 85 0.11 6.73 -8.96
CA TYR A 85 -0.67 7.94 -8.65
C TYR A 85 -0.93 8.12 -7.15
N HIS A 86 -0.96 7.04 -6.36
CA HIS A 86 -1.13 7.09 -4.90
C HIS A 86 0.18 7.30 -4.14
N MET A 87 1.34 7.13 -4.78
CA MET A 87 2.64 7.05 -4.11
C MET A 87 2.98 8.29 -3.26
N ARG A 88 2.71 9.48 -3.77
CA ARG A 88 3.02 10.73 -3.04
C ARG A 88 2.25 10.83 -1.73
N ARG A 89 0.94 10.55 -1.76
CA ARG A 89 0.08 10.55 -0.57
C ARG A 89 0.48 9.45 0.41
N THR A 90 0.77 8.27 -0.09
CA THR A 90 1.24 7.15 0.72
C THR A 90 2.54 7.48 1.44
N LYS A 91 3.54 8.03 0.73
CA LYS A 91 4.82 8.44 1.34
C LYS A 91 4.63 9.48 2.44
N LEU A 92 3.77 10.49 2.20
CA LEU A 92 3.48 11.52 3.19
C LEU A 92 2.88 10.93 4.46
N VAL A 93 1.81 10.12 4.32
CA VAL A 93 1.05 9.59 5.45
C VAL A 93 1.84 8.54 6.21
N PHE A 94 2.37 7.52 5.50
CA PHE A 94 3.16 6.45 6.12
C PHE A 94 4.44 6.99 6.76
N GLY A 95 5.15 7.90 6.10
CA GLY A 95 6.35 8.53 6.65
C GLY A 95 6.10 9.24 7.99
N ARG A 96 4.92 9.85 8.16
CA ARG A 96 4.53 10.49 9.43
C ARG A 96 4.14 9.50 10.51
N ILE A 97 3.28 8.55 10.16
CA ILE A 97 2.76 7.56 11.13
C ILE A 97 3.87 6.65 11.65
N PHE A 98 4.88 6.34 10.83
CA PHE A 98 6.00 5.49 11.20
C PHE A 98 7.23 6.25 11.75
N ARG A 99 7.19 7.60 11.83
CA ARG A 99 8.36 8.46 12.13
C ARG A 99 9.16 8.00 13.35
N ASN A 100 8.52 7.59 14.42
CA ASN A 100 9.18 7.27 15.70
C ASN A 100 9.16 5.77 16.01
N THR A 101 8.94 4.91 15.01
CA THR A 101 8.84 3.45 15.23
C THR A 101 10.16 2.72 15.08
N GLY A 102 11.17 3.34 14.48
CA GLY A 102 12.41 2.68 14.08
C GLY A 102 12.25 1.73 12.87
N VAL A 103 11.06 1.60 12.30
CA VAL A 103 10.80 0.75 11.15
C VAL A 103 11.24 1.45 9.87
N LYS A 104 12.10 0.80 9.08
CA LYS A 104 12.52 1.28 7.76
C LYS A 104 11.43 1.03 6.73
N LEU A 105 10.93 2.07 6.06
CA LEU A 105 9.96 1.97 4.99
C LEU A 105 10.65 2.00 3.61
N LEU A 106 10.26 1.04 2.77
CA LEU A 106 10.60 0.99 1.35
C LEU A 106 9.30 1.13 0.56
N TYR A 107 9.32 1.84 -0.56
CA TYR A 107 8.12 2.10 -1.35
C TYR A 107 8.26 1.55 -2.75
N CYS A 108 7.31 0.72 -3.16
CA CYS A 108 7.23 0.13 -4.50
C CYS A 108 5.88 0.45 -5.14
N SER A 109 5.90 0.83 -6.41
CA SER A 109 4.69 0.98 -7.22
C SER A 109 4.52 -0.19 -8.17
N THR A 110 3.28 -0.54 -8.47
CA THR A 110 2.97 -1.44 -9.59
C THR A 110 3.41 -0.81 -10.91
N LYS A 111 3.77 -1.64 -11.90
CA LYS A 111 4.25 -1.16 -13.21
C LYS A 111 3.11 -0.93 -14.20
N ASP A 112 2.02 -1.67 -14.08
CA ASP A 112 1.00 -1.84 -15.13
C ASP A 112 -0.29 -1.05 -14.92
N SER A 113 -0.28 -0.03 -14.07
CA SER A 113 -1.49 0.78 -13.79
C SER A 113 -1.94 1.68 -14.96
N GLY A 114 -1.48 1.44 -16.18
CA GLY A 114 -1.74 2.34 -17.32
C GLY A 114 -1.11 3.73 -17.18
N PHE A 115 -0.58 4.01 -16.00
CA PHE A 115 0.00 5.29 -15.62
C PHE A 115 1.50 5.26 -15.89
N ASN A 116 1.98 6.07 -16.81
CA ASN A 116 3.42 6.18 -17.07
C ASN A 116 4.16 6.72 -15.85
N VAL A 117 5.24 6.06 -15.49
CA VAL A 117 6.16 6.49 -14.41
C VAL A 117 6.73 7.88 -14.69
N ASP A 118 6.78 8.30 -15.96
CA ASP A 118 7.27 9.60 -16.45
C ASP A 118 6.29 10.77 -16.18
N GLY A 119 5.17 10.52 -15.53
CA GLY A 119 4.20 11.56 -15.14
C GLY A 119 3.35 12.10 -16.29
N GLN A 120 3.43 11.52 -17.48
CA GLN A 120 2.60 11.91 -18.60
C GLN A 120 1.22 11.26 -18.50
N CYS A 121 0.17 12.06 -18.29
CA CYS A 121 -1.21 11.62 -18.35
C CYS A 121 -1.61 11.39 -19.81
N LYS A 122 -1.89 10.14 -20.18
CA LYS A 122 -2.28 9.78 -21.53
C LYS A 122 -3.77 9.97 -21.81
N SER A 123 -4.59 9.98 -20.76
CA SER A 123 -6.05 10.10 -20.88
C SER A 123 -6.62 11.19 -19.97
N ASP A 124 -7.84 11.63 -20.25
CA ASP A 124 -8.55 12.55 -19.36
C ASP A 124 -8.89 11.91 -18.01
N ILE A 125 -9.06 10.59 -17.99
CA ILE A 125 -9.24 9.81 -16.76
C ILE A 125 -7.99 9.90 -15.89
N ASP A 126 -6.78 9.76 -16.47
CA ASP A 126 -5.52 9.90 -15.72
C ASP A 126 -5.39 11.29 -15.12
N ARG A 127 -5.76 12.34 -15.86
CA ARG A 127 -5.75 13.73 -15.37
C ARG A 127 -6.70 13.92 -14.20
N GLN A 128 -7.91 13.33 -14.25
CA GLN A 128 -8.87 13.38 -13.15
C GLN A 128 -8.34 12.64 -11.91
N ILE A 129 -7.74 11.47 -12.08
CA ILE A 129 -7.12 10.71 -10.99
C ILE A 129 -6.03 11.54 -10.33
N VAL A 130 -5.08 12.07 -11.11
CA VAL A 130 -3.99 12.90 -10.60
C VAL A 130 -4.53 14.12 -9.85
N ARG A 131 -5.49 14.84 -10.44
CA ARG A 131 -6.12 16.01 -9.79
C ARG A 131 -6.77 15.65 -8.46
N SER A 132 -7.50 14.54 -8.40
CA SER A 132 -8.12 14.06 -7.16
C SER A 132 -7.08 13.70 -6.11
N GLU A 133 -5.96 13.09 -6.49
CA GLU A 133 -4.87 12.75 -5.58
C GLU A 133 -4.15 13.98 -5.03
N TYR A 134 -3.96 15.04 -5.83
CA TYR A 134 -3.41 16.30 -5.32
C TYR A 134 -4.35 16.98 -4.31
N ILE A 135 -5.67 16.98 -4.57
CA ILE A 135 -6.65 17.51 -3.61
C ILE A 135 -6.59 16.71 -2.30
N LYS A 136 -6.57 15.38 -2.38
CA LYS A 136 -6.42 14.52 -1.20
C LYS A 136 -5.08 14.77 -0.49
N LEU A 137 -3.99 14.94 -1.23
CA LEU A 137 -2.67 15.22 -0.65
C LEU A 137 -2.68 16.53 0.17
N ILE A 138 -3.28 17.60 -0.37
CA ILE A 138 -3.45 18.86 0.32
C ILE A 138 -4.31 18.68 1.58
N TYR A 139 -5.44 17.98 1.47
CA TYR A 139 -6.29 17.66 2.62
C TYR A 139 -5.52 16.93 3.72
N TYR A 140 -4.76 15.87 3.38
CA TYR A 140 -3.95 15.12 4.34
C TYR A 140 -2.82 15.97 4.93
N TRP A 141 -2.28 16.90 4.15
CA TRP A 141 -1.29 17.85 4.64
C TRP A 141 -1.83 18.72 5.76
N PHE A 142 -3.02 19.29 5.62
CA PHE A 142 -3.62 20.18 6.64
C PHE A 142 -4.28 19.40 7.80
N ARG A 143 -4.87 18.27 7.54
CA ARG A 143 -5.66 17.52 8.53
C ARG A 143 -4.81 16.78 9.55
N TYR A 144 -3.64 16.32 9.15
CA TYR A 144 -2.77 15.44 9.96
C TYR A 144 -1.37 16.03 10.21
N TRP A 145 -1.24 17.34 10.13
CA TRP A 145 -0.03 18.08 10.52
C TRP A 145 0.13 18.20 12.01
#